data_53046c4ca0d92adea4072bbaafa09e53
#
_entry.id   53046c4ca0d92adea4072bbaafa09e53
#
_cell.length_a   1.000
_cell.length_b   1.000
_cell.length_c   1.000
_cell.angle_alpha   90.00
_cell.angle_beta   90.00
_cell.angle_gamma   90.00
#
_symmetry.space_group_name_H-M   'P 1'
#
loop_
_entity.id
_entity.type
_entity.pdbx_description
1 polymer ?
#
loop_
_entity_poly.entity_id
_entity_poly.type
_entity_poly.pdbx_seq_one_letter_code
_entity_poly.pdbx_strand_id
1 'polypeptide(L)'
;MKKFAFDLDGTVTKVETLPILARELGICAQMKFLTELTLEGKIPFEKSFRLRYEILKKIPPKRIAEIMDAVELDEEIFKFIRDNKNNCAVVTGNLDCWIYPIAEKLGCEFFSSISTLDKDGVPILTEILRKDTAIFQLKQNCEKVIAIGESFNDVPMFEAADISIAYGGVHRPIAAAVFFADYVVNDSQTLCRLLKNI
;
A
#
# COMPACT_ATOMS: atom_id res chain seq x y z
N MET A 1 17.14 -10.89 12.58
CA MET A 1 16.42 -9.58 12.53
C MET A 1 15.10 -9.79 11.79
N LYS A 2 13.97 -9.20 12.26
CA LYS A 2 12.66 -9.31 11.60
C LYS A 2 12.26 -8.00 10.94
N LYS A 3 11.48 -8.08 9.85
CA LYS A 3 10.91 -6.95 9.11
C LYS A 3 9.38 -7.04 9.08
N PHE A 4 8.72 -5.88 9.17
CA PHE A 4 7.27 -5.71 9.05
C PHE A 4 6.97 -5.03 7.73
N ALA A 5 6.28 -5.72 6.84
CA ALA A 5 5.90 -5.24 5.50
C ALA A 5 4.41 -4.87 5.51
N PHE A 6 4.12 -3.59 5.47
CA PHE A 6 2.76 -3.05 5.48
C PHE A 6 2.29 -2.71 4.07
N ASP A 7 1.07 -3.09 3.71
CA ASP A 7 0.37 -2.39 2.63
C ASP A 7 0.13 -0.93 3.01
N LEU A 8 -0.10 -0.06 2.03
CA LEU A 8 -0.32 1.37 2.25
C LEU A 8 -1.80 1.73 2.32
N ASP A 9 -2.51 1.55 1.20
CA ASP A 9 -3.87 2.02 0.99
C ASP A 9 -4.86 1.15 1.77
N GLY A 10 -5.61 1.73 2.74
CA GLY A 10 -6.52 0.96 3.59
C GLY A 10 -5.83 0.21 4.74
N THR A 11 -4.50 0.25 4.84
CA THR A 11 -3.74 -0.32 5.96
C THR A 11 -3.03 0.77 6.77
N VAL A 12 -2.03 1.44 6.20
CA VAL A 12 -1.34 2.57 6.85
C VAL A 12 -2.16 3.85 6.70
N THR A 13 -2.78 4.05 5.54
CA THR A 13 -3.74 5.14 5.34
C THR A 13 -5.15 4.70 5.74
N LYS A 14 -5.93 5.63 6.30
CA LYS A 14 -7.35 5.40 6.66
C LYS A 14 -8.29 5.42 5.45
N VAL A 15 -7.77 5.55 4.25
CA VAL A 15 -8.53 5.72 3.00
C VAL A 15 -7.78 5.15 1.82
N GLU A 16 -8.52 4.84 0.76
CA GLU A 16 -7.96 4.58 -0.57
C GLU A 16 -7.51 5.89 -1.22
N THR A 17 -6.23 6.02 -1.57
CA THR A 17 -5.66 7.28 -2.06
C THR A 17 -6.06 7.61 -3.49
N LEU A 18 -6.16 6.63 -4.39
CA LEU A 18 -6.52 6.88 -5.79
C LEU A 18 -7.94 7.45 -5.97
N PRO A 19 -8.98 7.01 -5.24
CA PRO A 19 -10.27 7.68 -5.23
C PRO A 19 -10.22 9.13 -4.73
N ILE A 20 -9.31 9.45 -3.80
CA ILE A 20 -9.14 10.84 -3.33
C ILE A 20 -8.56 11.70 -4.44
N LEU A 21 -7.50 11.24 -5.11
CA LEU A 21 -6.95 11.94 -6.28
C LEU A 21 -8.00 12.16 -7.37
N ALA A 22 -8.86 11.17 -7.60
CA ALA A 22 -9.89 11.25 -8.63
C ALA A 22 -10.97 12.31 -8.36
N ARG A 23 -11.07 12.87 -7.14
CA ARG A 23 -11.94 14.01 -6.83
C ARG A 23 -11.57 15.24 -7.66
N GLU A 24 -10.29 15.46 -7.93
CA GLU A 24 -9.79 16.57 -8.76
C GLU A 24 -10.34 16.53 -10.20
N LEU A 25 -10.71 15.34 -10.65
CA LEU A 25 -11.28 15.12 -11.99
C LEU A 25 -12.80 14.92 -11.98
N GLY A 26 -13.47 15.04 -10.82
CA GLY A 26 -14.90 14.82 -10.66
C GLY A 26 -15.37 13.36 -10.84
N ILE A 27 -14.47 12.37 -10.77
CA ILE A 27 -14.77 10.96 -11.04
C ILE A 27 -14.50 10.04 -9.83
N CYS A 28 -14.63 10.58 -8.64
CA CYS A 28 -14.38 9.83 -7.39
C CYS A 28 -15.22 8.54 -7.30
N ALA A 29 -16.51 8.60 -7.64
CA ALA A 29 -17.40 7.44 -7.56
C ALA A 29 -16.98 6.31 -8.51
N GLN A 30 -16.61 6.65 -9.75
CA GLN A 30 -16.12 5.68 -10.74
C GLN A 30 -14.79 5.05 -10.29
N MET A 31 -13.91 5.87 -9.72
CA MET A 31 -12.62 5.39 -9.21
C MET A 31 -12.80 4.48 -8.00
N LYS A 32 -13.72 4.80 -7.08
CA LYS A 32 -14.07 3.92 -5.95
C LYS A 32 -14.56 2.56 -6.45
N PHE A 33 -15.50 2.55 -7.38
CA PHE A 33 -16.02 1.30 -7.93
C PHE A 33 -14.92 0.46 -8.59
N LEU A 34 -14.01 1.08 -9.35
CA LEU A 34 -12.86 0.38 -9.93
C LEU A 34 -11.90 -0.15 -8.85
N THR A 35 -11.70 0.60 -7.78
CA THR A 35 -10.90 0.17 -6.62
C THR A 35 -11.52 -1.05 -5.96
N GLU A 36 -12.82 -1.03 -5.66
CA GLU A 36 -13.55 -2.17 -5.07
C GLU A 36 -13.41 -3.44 -5.91
N LEU A 37 -13.62 -3.35 -7.23
CA LEU A 37 -13.44 -4.50 -8.13
C LEU A 37 -12.00 -5.04 -8.14
N THR A 38 -11.03 -4.16 -7.93
CA THR A 38 -9.60 -4.54 -7.87
C THR A 38 -9.26 -5.20 -6.54
N LEU A 39 -9.71 -4.63 -5.42
CA LEU A 39 -9.49 -5.17 -4.08
C LEU A 39 -10.09 -6.59 -3.96
N GLU A 40 -11.25 -6.82 -4.56
CA GLU A 40 -11.93 -8.11 -4.60
C GLU A 40 -11.31 -9.13 -5.60
N GLY A 41 -10.31 -8.72 -6.37
CA GLY A 41 -9.67 -9.55 -7.39
C GLY A 41 -10.50 -9.78 -8.66
N LYS A 42 -11.61 -9.06 -8.85
CA LYS A 42 -12.47 -9.15 -10.05
C LYS A 42 -11.79 -8.55 -11.30
N ILE A 43 -10.87 -7.62 -11.10
CA ILE A 43 -10.02 -7.07 -12.16
C ILE A 43 -8.56 -7.23 -11.72
N PRO A 44 -7.68 -7.78 -12.57
CA PRO A 44 -6.25 -7.89 -12.26
C PRO A 44 -5.65 -6.53 -11.91
N PHE A 45 -4.87 -6.46 -10.83
CA PHE A 45 -4.32 -5.22 -10.31
C PHE A 45 -3.55 -4.43 -11.38
N GLU A 46 -2.66 -5.06 -12.11
CA GLU A 46 -1.85 -4.41 -13.15
C GLU A 46 -2.71 -3.72 -14.21
N LYS A 47 -3.73 -4.40 -14.71
CA LYS A 47 -4.66 -3.84 -15.71
C LYS A 47 -5.43 -2.64 -15.15
N SER A 48 -5.94 -2.79 -13.94
CA SER A 48 -6.68 -1.73 -13.24
C SER A 48 -5.76 -0.54 -12.92
N PHE A 49 -4.54 -0.78 -12.47
CA PHE A 49 -3.61 0.29 -12.12
C PHE A 49 -3.15 1.08 -13.35
N ARG A 50 -2.85 0.43 -14.48
CA ARG A 50 -2.54 1.12 -15.74
C ARG A 50 -3.68 2.05 -16.18
N LEU A 51 -4.93 1.58 -16.11
CA LEU A 51 -6.10 2.41 -16.45
C LEU A 51 -6.20 3.62 -15.50
N ARG A 52 -6.07 3.40 -14.19
CA ARG A 52 -6.12 4.46 -13.19
C ARG A 52 -4.99 5.47 -13.37
N TYR A 53 -3.78 5.00 -13.66
CA TYR A 53 -2.64 5.85 -13.97
C TYR A 53 -2.93 6.75 -15.20
N GLU A 54 -3.41 6.21 -16.31
CA GLU A 54 -3.73 7.00 -17.53
C GLU A 54 -4.78 8.11 -17.27
N ILE A 55 -5.66 7.89 -16.32
CA ILE A 55 -6.65 8.89 -15.90
C ILE A 55 -6.00 9.94 -14.99
N LEU A 56 -5.31 9.49 -13.93
CA LEU A 56 -4.83 10.34 -12.85
C LEU A 56 -3.57 11.13 -13.21
N LYS A 57 -2.76 10.68 -14.17
CA LYS A 57 -1.58 11.43 -14.66
C LYS A 57 -1.91 12.82 -15.23
N LYS A 58 -3.19 13.11 -15.48
CA LYS A 58 -3.67 14.42 -15.90
C LYS A 58 -3.68 15.46 -14.77
N ILE A 59 -3.58 15.01 -13.51
CA ILE A 59 -3.53 15.89 -12.34
C ILE A 59 -2.09 16.42 -12.23
N PRO A 60 -1.90 17.74 -12.07
CA PRO A 60 -0.57 18.30 -11.92
C PRO A 60 0.20 17.66 -10.75
N PRO A 61 1.50 17.32 -10.89
CA PRO A 61 2.27 16.65 -9.83
C PRO A 61 2.26 17.39 -8.49
N LYS A 62 2.34 18.72 -8.51
CA LYS A 62 2.22 19.55 -7.31
C LYS A 62 0.90 19.32 -6.59
N ARG A 63 -0.21 19.23 -7.35
CA ARG A 63 -1.53 18.99 -6.77
C ARG A 63 -1.66 17.60 -6.17
N ILE A 64 -1.09 16.59 -6.83
CA ILE A 64 -0.99 15.23 -6.28
C ILE A 64 -0.25 15.26 -4.95
N ALA A 65 0.91 15.93 -4.89
CA ALA A 65 1.70 16.01 -3.66
C ALA A 65 0.93 16.68 -2.51
N GLU A 66 0.22 17.79 -2.78
CA GLU A 66 -0.63 18.47 -1.78
C GLU A 66 -1.72 17.55 -1.23
N ILE A 67 -2.39 16.78 -2.10
CA ILE A 67 -3.45 15.86 -1.70
C ILE A 67 -2.87 14.71 -0.89
N MET A 68 -1.76 14.13 -1.33
CA MET A 68 -1.12 13.00 -0.64
C MET A 68 -0.53 13.41 0.71
N ASP A 69 -0.03 14.64 0.82
CA ASP A 69 0.43 15.17 2.11
C ASP A 69 -0.72 15.30 3.12
N ALA A 70 -1.94 15.60 2.67
CA ALA A 70 -3.12 15.70 3.50
C ALA A 70 -3.81 14.36 3.82
N VAL A 71 -3.32 13.24 3.28
CA VAL A 71 -3.90 11.91 3.54
C VAL A 71 -3.75 11.54 5.02
N GLU A 72 -4.87 11.13 5.62
CA GLU A 72 -4.91 10.70 7.01
C GLU A 72 -4.28 9.31 7.17
N LEU A 73 -3.31 9.19 8.06
CA LEU A 73 -2.67 7.95 8.44
C LEU A 73 -3.30 7.40 9.72
N ASP A 74 -3.27 6.08 9.90
CA ASP A 74 -3.61 5.46 11.17
C ASP A 74 -2.54 5.82 12.21
N GLU A 75 -2.95 6.47 13.30
CA GLU A 75 -2.03 7.03 14.29
C GLU A 75 -1.18 5.97 15.01
N GLU A 76 -1.78 4.82 15.33
CA GLU A 76 -1.08 3.73 16.01
C GLU A 76 -0.06 3.05 15.09
N ILE A 77 -0.46 2.78 13.83
CA ILE A 77 0.43 2.18 12.82
C ILE A 77 1.54 3.17 12.46
N PHE A 78 1.20 4.45 12.27
CA PHE A 78 2.18 5.51 12.02
C PHE A 78 3.23 5.57 13.13
N LYS A 79 2.78 5.61 14.39
CA LYS A 79 3.68 5.62 15.55
C LYS A 79 4.54 4.35 15.59
N PHE A 80 3.94 3.18 15.37
CA PHE A 80 4.68 1.91 15.35
C PHE A 80 5.79 1.93 14.28
N ILE A 81 5.47 2.38 13.06
CA ILE A 81 6.45 2.47 11.96
C ILE A 81 7.57 3.46 12.32
N ARG A 82 7.24 4.64 12.84
CA ARG A 82 8.22 5.66 13.24
C ARG A 82 9.18 5.16 14.32
N ASP A 83 8.66 4.48 15.32
CA ASP A 83 9.44 3.92 16.44
C ASP A 83 10.32 2.74 15.98
N ASN A 84 9.96 2.07 14.87
CA ASN A 84 10.61 0.87 14.35
C ASN A 84 11.06 1.02 12.89
N LYS A 85 11.35 2.23 12.41
CA LYS A 85 11.55 2.54 10.98
C LYS A 85 12.54 1.62 10.25
N ASN A 86 13.61 1.19 10.92
CA ASN A 86 14.63 0.30 10.36
C ASN A 86 14.14 -1.15 10.18
N ASN A 87 13.07 -1.52 10.88
CA ASN A 87 12.44 -2.83 10.83
C ASN A 87 11.11 -2.83 10.06
N CYS A 88 10.66 -1.68 9.56
CA CYS A 88 9.44 -1.55 8.79
C CYS A 88 9.73 -1.26 7.33
N ALA A 89 8.86 -1.77 6.48
CA ALA A 89 8.79 -1.43 5.07
C ALA A 89 7.32 -1.25 4.67
N VAL A 90 7.05 -0.34 3.74
CA VAL A 90 5.74 -0.24 3.07
C VAL A 90 5.86 -0.87 1.69
N VAL A 91 4.89 -1.72 1.34
CA VAL A 91 4.83 -2.46 0.07
C VAL A 91 3.51 -2.14 -0.61
N THR A 92 3.53 -1.23 -1.58
CA THR A 92 2.31 -0.73 -2.23
C THR A 92 2.39 -0.81 -3.75
N GLY A 93 1.26 -1.12 -4.37
CA GLY A 93 1.13 -1.01 -5.83
C GLY A 93 1.02 0.43 -6.35
N ASN A 94 0.96 1.43 -5.47
CA ASN A 94 0.85 2.83 -5.82
C ASN A 94 2.15 3.36 -6.47
N LEU A 95 2.08 4.54 -7.12
CA LEU A 95 3.22 5.11 -7.86
C LEU A 95 4.14 5.88 -6.91
N ASP A 96 5.45 5.66 -7.01
CA ASP A 96 6.51 6.26 -6.20
C ASP A 96 6.38 7.79 -6.05
N CYS A 97 6.29 8.50 -7.18
CA CYS A 97 6.19 9.96 -7.18
C CYS A 97 4.87 10.49 -6.58
N TRP A 98 3.79 9.70 -6.59
CA TRP A 98 2.54 10.12 -5.98
C TRP A 98 2.57 9.98 -4.46
N ILE A 99 3.10 8.87 -3.94
CA ILE A 99 3.11 8.58 -2.50
C ILE A 99 4.32 9.20 -1.77
N TYR A 100 5.19 9.90 -2.48
CA TYR A 100 6.41 10.47 -1.92
C TYR A 100 6.18 11.28 -0.61
N PRO A 101 5.14 12.15 -0.49
CA PRO A 101 4.89 12.88 0.77
C PRO A 101 4.58 11.95 1.95
N ILE A 102 3.89 10.84 1.70
CA ILE A 102 3.60 9.83 2.75
C ILE A 102 4.88 9.08 3.11
N ALA A 103 5.69 8.71 2.12
CA ALA A 103 6.96 8.02 2.33
C ALA A 103 7.92 8.85 3.20
N GLU A 104 8.03 10.16 2.94
CA GLU A 104 8.83 11.07 3.77
C GLU A 104 8.36 11.10 5.23
N LYS A 105 7.05 11.17 5.46
CA LYS A 105 6.48 11.17 6.82
C LYS A 105 6.80 9.90 7.59
N LEU A 106 6.69 8.75 6.93
CA LEU A 106 6.94 7.44 7.54
C LEU A 106 8.43 7.21 7.79
N GLY A 107 9.30 7.61 6.87
CA GLY A 107 10.76 7.52 6.97
C GLY A 107 11.29 6.10 7.09
N CYS A 108 10.54 5.09 6.63
CA CYS A 108 10.93 3.70 6.53
C CYS A 108 11.22 3.32 5.07
N GLU A 109 11.61 2.07 4.84
CA GLU A 109 11.82 1.51 3.50
C GLU A 109 10.51 1.44 2.71
N PHE A 110 10.55 1.72 1.40
CA PHE A 110 9.38 1.70 0.52
C PHE A 110 9.64 0.87 -0.73
N PHE A 111 8.65 0.02 -1.06
CA PHE A 111 8.54 -0.68 -2.32
C PHE A 111 7.24 -0.23 -2.99
N SER A 112 7.34 0.31 -4.19
CA SER A 112 6.21 0.88 -4.93
C SER A 112 6.35 0.63 -6.42
N SER A 113 5.29 0.88 -7.19
CA SER A 113 5.41 1.01 -8.64
C SER A 113 6.31 2.20 -8.97
N ILE A 114 7.07 2.09 -10.07
CA ILE A 114 8.14 3.03 -10.41
C ILE A 114 7.73 3.92 -11.57
N SER A 115 8.06 5.21 -11.47
CA SER A 115 7.96 6.17 -12.55
C SER A 115 9.32 6.71 -12.96
N THR A 116 9.43 7.14 -14.22
CA THR A 116 10.51 7.97 -14.72
C THR A 116 9.93 9.28 -15.23
N LEU A 117 10.74 10.33 -15.29
CA LEU A 117 10.29 11.59 -15.86
C LEU A 117 10.52 11.58 -17.37
N ASP A 118 9.55 12.04 -18.14
CA ASP A 118 9.74 12.32 -19.55
C ASP A 118 10.54 13.63 -19.76
N LYS A 119 10.74 14.01 -21.04
CA LYS A 119 11.45 15.24 -21.42
C LYS A 119 10.78 16.54 -20.92
N ASP A 120 9.51 16.48 -20.60
CA ASP A 120 8.70 17.61 -20.12
C ASP A 120 8.52 17.56 -18.58
N GLY A 121 9.17 16.60 -17.91
CA GLY A 121 9.12 16.41 -16.44
C GLY A 121 7.83 15.73 -15.96
N VAL A 122 7.11 15.08 -16.86
CA VAL A 122 5.87 14.35 -16.51
C VAL A 122 6.22 12.92 -16.10
N PRO A 123 5.71 12.42 -14.95
CA PRO A 123 5.94 11.04 -14.54
C PRO A 123 5.32 10.03 -15.52
N ILE A 124 6.14 9.09 -16.01
CA ILE A 124 5.72 7.95 -16.82
C ILE A 124 5.86 6.68 -15.99
N LEU A 125 4.76 5.92 -15.86
CA LEU A 125 4.76 4.60 -15.23
C LEU A 125 5.64 3.63 -16.04
N THR A 126 6.70 3.14 -15.43
CA THR A 126 7.65 2.20 -16.07
C THR A 126 7.52 0.78 -15.54
N GLU A 127 7.27 0.63 -14.24
CA GLU A 127 7.15 -0.68 -13.61
C GLU A 127 5.99 -0.70 -12.62
N ILE A 128 5.21 -1.78 -12.62
CA ILE A 128 4.19 -2.03 -11.61
C ILE A 128 4.73 -3.05 -10.63
N LEU A 129 4.75 -2.69 -9.35
CA LEU A 129 5.25 -3.57 -8.30
C LEU A 129 4.42 -4.84 -8.18
N ARG A 130 5.11 -5.96 -8.15
CA ARG A 130 4.59 -7.23 -7.65
C ARG A 130 4.99 -7.34 -6.18
N LYS A 131 4.00 -7.46 -5.29
CA LYS A 131 4.26 -7.42 -3.83
C LYS A 131 5.09 -8.59 -3.31
N ASP A 132 5.02 -9.76 -3.96
CA ASP A 132 5.89 -10.91 -3.66
C ASP A 132 7.38 -10.59 -3.85
N THR A 133 7.74 -9.84 -4.90
CA THR A 133 9.14 -9.50 -5.17
C THR A 133 9.73 -8.62 -4.08
N ALA A 134 8.96 -7.70 -3.51
CA ALA A 134 9.38 -6.89 -2.37
C ALA A 134 9.68 -7.77 -1.13
N ILE A 135 8.84 -8.77 -0.85
CA ILE A 135 9.08 -9.71 0.25
C ILE A 135 10.35 -10.52 0.02
N PHE A 136 10.58 -11.02 -1.20
CA PHE A 136 11.81 -11.75 -1.52
C PHE A 136 13.07 -10.87 -1.35
N GLN A 137 12.99 -9.57 -1.68
CA GLN A 137 14.11 -8.65 -1.45
C GLN A 137 14.35 -8.42 0.05
N LEU A 138 13.29 -8.23 0.85
CA LEU A 138 13.40 -8.09 2.30
C LEU A 138 14.04 -9.33 2.95
N LYS A 139 13.67 -10.53 2.49
CA LYS A 139 14.20 -11.81 3.00
C LYS A 139 15.69 -12.00 2.75
N GLN A 140 16.30 -11.26 1.82
CA GLN A 140 17.76 -11.33 1.62
C GLN A 140 18.54 -10.74 2.81
N ASN A 141 17.92 -9.83 3.57
CA ASN A 141 18.59 -9.07 4.63
C ASN A 141 17.96 -9.27 6.02
N CYS A 142 17.01 -10.19 6.18
CA CYS A 142 16.37 -10.48 7.46
C CYS A 142 15.98 -11.94 7.57
N GLU A 143 15.81 -12.41 8.80
CA GLU A 143 15.48 -13.82 9.11
C GLU A 143 13.98 -14.08 8.99
N LYS A 144 13.16 -13.04 9.14
CA LYS A 144 11.71 -13.18 9.19
C LYS A 144 11.02 -11.93 8.65
N VAL A 145 10.07 -12.11 7.75
CA VAL A 145 9.19 -11.04 7.23
C VAL A 145 7.75 -11.30 7.66
N ILE A 146 7.13 -10.29 8.26
CA ILE A 146 5.72 -10.28 8.64
C ILE A 146 4.99 -9.34 7.67
N ALA A 147 4.02 -9.85 6.90
CA ALA A 147 3.24 -9.09 5.94
C ALA A 147 1.87 -8.69 6.51
N ILE A 148 1.43 -7.47 6.28
CA ILE A 148 0.16 -6.90 6.76
C ILE A 148 -0.59 -6.25 5.59
N GLY A 149 -1.85 -6.64 5.35
CA GLY A 149 -2.70 -6.11 4.28
C GLY A 149 -4.11 -6.67 4.35
N GLU A 150 -4.99 -6.38 3.36
CA GLU A 150 -6.40 -6.77 3.43
C GLU A 150 -7.02 -7.20 2.09
N SER A 151 -6.32 -6.94 0.97
CA SER A 151 -6.87 -7.05 -0.38
C SER A 151 -6.36 -8.27 -1.15
N PHE A 152 -6.97 -8.55 -2.31
CA PHE A 152 -6.48 -9.60 -3.21
C PHE A 152 -5.06 -9.33 -3.71
N ASN A 153 -4.68 -8.06 -3.81
CA ASN A 153 -3.33 -7.65 -4.20
C ASN A 153 -2.27 -7.97 -3.14
N ASP A 154 -2.68 -8.26 -1.89
CA ASP A 154 -1.78 -8.61 -0.79
C ASP A 154 -1.51 -10.12 -0.70
N VAL A 155 -2.35 -10.95 -1.32
CA VAL A 155 -2.18 -12.41 -1.30
C VAL A 155 -0.77 -12.84 -1.73
N PRO A 156 -0.17 -12.31 -2.82
CA PRO A 156 1.19 -12.69 -3.19
C PRO A 156 2.25 -12.37 -2.12
N MET A 157 2.11 -11.25 -1.38
CA MET A 157 3.05 -10.97 -0.29
C MET A 157 2.80 -11.85 0.93
N PHE A 158 1.55 -12.27 1.19
CA PHE A 158 1.23 -13.21 2.26
C PHE A 158 1.87 -14.58 2.00
N GLU A 159 1.72 -15.11 0.77
CA GLU A 159 2.33 -16.38 0.37
C GLU A 159 3.87 -16.35 0.44
N ALA A 160 4.48 -15.18 0.20
CA ALA A 160 5.93 -15.03 0.23
C ALA A 160 6.48 -14.74 1.63
N ALA A 161 5.67 -14.24 2.58
CA ALA A 161 6.08 -13.89 3.93
C ALA A 161 6.27 -15.11 4.84
N ASP A 162 6.82 -14.91 6.04
CA ASP A 162 6.94 -15.95 7.06
C ASP A 162 5.76 -15.93 8.03
N ILE A 163 5.13 -14.78 8.18
CA ILE A 163 3.85 -14.58 8.87
C ILE A 163 3.03 -13.57 8.08
N SER A 164 1.74 -13.81 7.99
CA SER A 164 0.78 -12.98 7.29
C SER A 164 -0.38 -12.58 8.19
N ILE A 165 -0.77 -11.30 8.12
CA ILE A 165 -1.82 -10.70 8.94
C ILE A 165 -2.84 -10.01 8.04
N ALA A 166 -4.05 -10.53 8.00
CA ALA A 166 -5.18 -9.86 7.37
C ALA A 166 -5.69 -8.76 8.31
N TYR A 167 -5.52 -7.49 7.88
CA TYR A 167 -5.89 -6.34 8.69
C TYR A 167 -7.23 -5.73 8.26
N GLY A 168 -8.15 -5.60 9.20
CA GLY A 168 -9.53 -5.15 8.98
C GLY A 168 -9.87 -3.80 9.60
N GLY A 169 -8.89 -2.93 9.81
CA GLY A 169 -9.13 -1.63 10.48
C GLY A 169 -9.83 -0.59 9.62
N VAL A 170 -9.70 -0.65 8.31
CA VAL A 170 -10.34 0.27 7.35
C VAL A 170 -11.38 -0.45 6.50
N HIS A 171 -10.97 -1.54 5.86
CA HIS A 171 -11.83 -2.41 5.07
C HIS A 171 -11.90 -3.79 5.71
N ARG A 172 -13.05 -4.46 5.54
CA ARG A 172 -13.11 -5.87 5.90
C ARG A 172 -12.19 -6.65 4.95
N PRO A 173 -11.23 -7.44 5.46
CA PRO A 173 -10.35 -8.23 4.61
C PRO A 173 -11.17 -9.17 3.72
N ILE A 174 -10.77 -9.31 2.47
CA ILE A 174 -11.43 -10.22 1.55
C ILE A 174 -11.18 -11.68 1.95
N ALA A 175 -12.08 -12.58 1.52
CA ALA A 175 -11.98 -13.99 1.88
C ALA A 175 -10.64 -14.63 1.47
N ALA A 176 -10.07 -14.24 0.33
CA ALA A 176 -8.75 -14.72 -0.10
C ALA A 176 -7.64 -14.26 0.85
N ALA A 177 -7.62 -12.97 1.24
CA ALA A 177 -6.64 -12.48 2.22
C ALA A 177 -6.76 -13.22 3.57
N VAL A 178 -7.99 -13.45 4.05
CA VAL A 178 -8.22 -14.22 5.28
C VAL A 178 -7.76 -15.67 5.14
N PHE A 179 -7.94 -16.30 3.97
CA PHE A 179 -7.54 -17.68 3.74
C PHE A 179 -6.01 -17.88 3.81
N PHE A 180 -5.24 -16.92 3.28
CA PHE A 180 -3.78 -16.99 3.28
C PHE A 180 -3.13 -16.38 4.54
N ALA A 181 -3.90 -15.76 5.42
CA ALA A 181 -3.37 -15.13 6.63
C ALA A 181 -3.23 -16.09 7.80
N ASP A 182 -2.15 -15.96 8.57
CA ASP A 182 -1.96 -16.65 9.86
C ASP A 182 -2.80 -15.99 10.96
N TYR A 183 -3.03 -14.69 10.86
CA TYR A 183 -3.82 -13.91 11.82
C TYR A 183 -4.81 -12.98 11.11
N VAL A 184 -5.95 -12.73 11.78
CA VAL A 184 -6.90 -11.69 11.38
C VAL A 184 -7.05 -10.70 12.52
N VAL A 185 -6.82 -9.41 12.25
CA VAL A 185 -6.87 -8.33 13.24
C VAL A 185 -7.70 -7.17 12.71
N ASN A 186 -8.63 -6.64 13.51
CA ASN A 186 -9.61 -5.66 13.05
C ASN A 186 -9.41 -4.24 13.62
N ASP A 187 -8.33 -3.99 14.37
CA ASP A 187 -7.98 -2.67 14.88
C ASP A 187 -6.48 -2.48 15.01
N SER A 188 -6.03 -1.24 14.90
CA SER A 188 -4.61 -0.90 14.89
C SER A 188 -3.90 -1.08 16.24
N GLN A 189 -4.60 -0.93 17.36
CA GLN A 189 -4.00 -1.16 18.69
C GLN A 189 -3.69 -2.63 18.90
N THR A 190 -4.63 -3.52 18.54
CA THR A 190 -4.42 -4.97 18.59
C THR A 190 -3.33 -5.40 17.62
N LEU A 191 -3.32 -4.85 16.39
CA LEU A 191 -2.24 -5.09 15.42
C LEU A 191 -0.88 -4.73 16.01
N CYS A 192 -0.70 -3.49 16.47
CA CYS A 192 0.58 -3.03 17.01
C CYS A 192 1.02 -3.83 18.25
N ARG A 193 0.06 -4.29 19.08
CA ARG A 193 0.34 -5.18 20.21
C ARG A 193 0.82 -6.55 19.74
N LEU A 194 0.18 -7.14 18.73
CA LEU A 194 0.59 -8.40 18.13
C LEU A 194 2.02 -8.29 17.57
N LEU A 195 2.31 -7.26 16.76
CA LEU A 195 3.61 -7.04 16.11
C LEU A 195 4.78 -6.91 17.12
N LYS A 196 4.52 -6.41 18.32
CA LYS A 196 5.52 -6.34 19.40
C LYS A 196 5.84 -7.69 20.00
N ASN A 197 4.97 -8.70 19.86
CA ASN A 197 5.07 -9.99 20.53
C ASN A 197 5.43 -11.17 19.60
N ILE A 198 5.41 -11.00 18.28
CA ILE A 198 5.76 -12.05 17.31
C ILE A 198 7.20 -12.00 16.79
#